data_37864b2cdcc427391712180fb8943312
#
_entry.id   37864b2cdcc427391712180fb8943312
#
_cell.length_a   1.000
_cell.length_b   1.000
_cell.length_c   1.000
_cell.angle_alpha   90.00
_cell.angle_beta   90.00
_cell.angle_gamma   90.00
#
_symmetry.space_group_name_H-M   'P 1'
#
loop_
_entity.id
_entity.type
_entity.pdbx_description
1 polymer ?
#
loop_
_entity_poly.entity_id
_entity_poly.type
_entity_poly.pdbx_seq_one_letter_code
_entity_poly.pdbx_strand_id
1 'polypeptide(L)'
;MTIYIAHRRNTKKNLFEIKKNDFYGIEIDLRTDSRKIIIAHDPFKGGLDFIKNIKLFKNYFLLIDVKSTGISRIVSKILIKNKIRFLFLNLISHEFIEMIKLGFSKHLFLRFSSYEEFNLNNKVLKKINWVWFDFFNNVYIKKKEYKYIKKYRKKICITSPDLLEKSPTAIIKLIIHLNKNKIKIDMVCVKKNNIKIWKKHYFF
;
A
#
# COMPACT_ATOMS: atom_id res chain seq x y z
N MET A 1 -14.42 -8.92 4.01
CA MET A 1 -14.26 -8.75 2.54
C MET A 1 -12.93 -8.09 2.24
N THR A 2 -12.13 -8.67 1.34
CA THR A 2 -10.83 -8.10 0.92
C THR A 2 -11.05 -6.95 -0.05
N ILE A 3 -10.31 -5.85 0.14
CA ILE A 3 -10.35 -4.71 -0.76
C ILE A 3 -9.15 -4.71 -1.70
N TYR A 4 -9.33 -4.18 -2.91
CA TYR A 4 -8.29 -4.13 -3.94
C TYR A 4 -7.90 -2.70 -4.24
N ILE A 5 -6.58 -2.47 -4.37
CA ILE A 5 -5.97 -1.18 -4.71
C ILE A 5 -5.28 -1.31 -6.07
N ALA A 6 -5.62 -0.42 -6.99
CA ALA A 6 -5.00 -0.40 -8.30
C ALA A 6 -3.62 0.25 -8.22
N HIS A 7 -2.58 -0.54 -8.53
CA HIS A 7 -1.20 -0.10 -8.48
C HIS A 7 -0.85 0.95 -9.54
N ARG A 8 -0.03 1.94 -9.13
CA ARG A 8 0.65 2.94 -9.96
C ARG A 8 -0.28 3.71 -10.90
N ARG A 9 -1.22 4.47 -10.30
CA ARG A 9 -2.15 5.34 -11.05
C ARG A 9 -1.62 6.77 -11.13
N ASN A 10 -0.43 6.94 -11.69
CA ASN A 10 0.36 8.18 -11.65
C ASN A 10 -0.01 9.21 -12.74
N THR A 11 -0.86 8.86 -13.68
CA THR A 11 -1.30 9.76 -14.77
C THR A 11 -2.81 9.92 -14.80
N LYS A 12 -3.31 11.03 -15.33
CA LYS A 12 -4.76 11.22 -15.52
C LYS A 12 -5.38 10.08 -16.33
N LYS A 13 -4.74 9.65 -17.41
CA LYS A 13 -5.19 8.53 -18.23
C LYS A 13 -5.36 7.26 -17.37
N ASN A 14 -4.32 6.87 -16.64
CA ASN A 14 -4.36 5.67 -15.79
C ASN A 14 -5.42 5.77 -14.69
N LEU A 15 -5.65 6.97 -14.15
CA LEU A 15 -6.66 7.21 -13.13
C LEU A 15 -8.07 7.02 -13.67
N PHE A 16 -8.38 7.60 -14.85
CA PHE A 16 -9.71 7.48 -15.46
C PHE A 16 -10.05 6.07 -15.96
N GLU A 17 -9.05 5.21 -16.16
CA GLU A 17 -9.27 3.81 -16.52
C GLU A 17 -9.76 2.93 -15.35
N ILE A 18 -9.80 3.43 -14.11
CA ILE A 18 -10.19 2.65 -12.94
C ILE A 18 -11.69 2.56 -12.81
N LYS A 19 -12.21 1.35 -12.89
CA LYS A 19 -13.62 1.05 -12.59
C LYS A 19 -13.81 0.97 -11.08
N LYS A 20 -14.65 1.85 -10.52
CA LYS A 20 -14.92 1.91 -9.07
C LYS A 20 -15.45 0.62 -8.48
N ASN A 21 -16.18 -0.18 -9.27
CA ASN A 21 -16.69 -1.48 -8.80
C ASN A 21 -15.59 -2.55 -8.66
N ASP A 22 -14.43 -2.34 -9.28
CA ASP A 22 -13.32 -3.28 -9.21
C ASP A 22 -12.34 -2.94 -8.09
N PHE A 23 -12.13 -1.65 -7.85
CA PHE A 23 -11.11 -1.17 -6.93
C PHE A 23 -11.69 -0.22 -5.87
N TYR A 24 -11.31 -0.46 -4.62
CA TYR A 24 -11.64 0.42 -3.50
C TYR A 24 -10.82 1.71 -3.51
N GLY A 25 -9.63 1.64 -4.04
CA GLY A 25 -8.69 2.76 -4.07
C GLY A 25 -7.59 2.56 -5.11
N ILE A 26 -6.66 3.48 -5.08
CA ILE A 26 -5.53 3.54 -6.00
C ILE A 26 -4.23 3.73 -5.23
N GLU A 27 -3.15 3.25 -5.80
CA GLU A 27 -1.80 3.56 -5.33
C GLU A 27 -1.16 4.57 -6.29
N ILE A 28 -0.48 5.55 -5.70
CA ILE A 28 0.27 6.61 -6.38
C ILE A 28 1.64 6.79 -5.73
N ASP A 29 2.63 7.13 -6.55
CA ASP A 29 3.97 7.48 -6.11
C ASP A 29 4.10 8.99 -5.92
N LEU A 30 4.50 9.47 -4.74
CA LEU A 30 4.75 10.88 -4.50
C LEU A 30 6.24 11.17 -4.31
N ARG A 31 6.71 12.20 -5.02
CA ARG A 31 8.07 12.72 -4.85
C ARG A 31 8.12 14.24 -4.98
N THR A 32 9.26 14.79 -4.62
CA THR A 32 9.56 16.21 -4.87
C THR A 32 10.25 16.39 -6.21
N ASP A 33 9.88 17.46 -6.89
CA ASP A 33 10.59 18.00 -8.03
C ASP A 33 10.69 19.52 -7.85
N SER A 34 11.92 20.01 -7.63
CA SER A 34 12.18 21.40 -7.25
C SER A 34 11.38 21.77 -5.98
N ARG A 35 10.39 22.64 -6.07
CA ARG A 35 9.53 23.08 -4.95
C ARG A 35 8.11 22.49 -5.00
N LYS A 36 7.88 21.47 -5.85
CA LYS A 36 6.55 20.86 -6.03
C LYS A 36 6.52 19.44 -5.51
N ILE A 37 5.36 19.02 -5.06
CA ILE A 37 5.07 17.60 -4.83
C ILE A 37 4.40 17.09 -6.11
N ILE A 38 5.03 16.13 -6.75
CA ILE A 38 4.56 15.56 -8.01
C ILE A 38 4.23 14.07 -7.84
N ILE A 39 3.37 13.58 -8.73
CA ILE A 39 3.05 12.16 -8.85
C ILE A 39 3.94 11.58 -9.93
N ALA A 40 5.00 10.87 -9.51
CA ALA A 40 5.96 10.23 -10.39
C ALA A 40 6.69 9.09 -9.68
N HIS A 41 6.86 7.96 -10.37
CA HIS A 41 7.64 6.84 -9.84
C HIS A 41 9.14 7.09 -9.95
N ASP A 42 9.61 7.49 -11.14
CA ASP A 42 11.03 7.66 -11.41
C ASP A 42 11.49 9.10 -11.11
N PRO A 43 12.73 9.29 -10.65
CA PRO A 43 13.30 10.63 -10.51
C PRO A 43 13.53 11.29 -11.88
N PHE A 44 13.57 12.62 -11.90
CA PHE A 44 13.94 13.44 -13.07
C PHE A 44 13.04 13.30 -14.31
N LYS A 45 11.91 12.63 -14.22
CA LYS A 45 10.97 12.47 -15.34
C LYS A 45 9.78 13.42 -15.32
N GLY A 46 9.78 14.37 -14.35
CA GLY A 46 8.61 15.20 -14.12
C GLY A 46 7.39 14.39 -13.66
N GLY A 47 6.24 15.02 -13.56
CA GLY A 47 5.01 14.35 -13.14
C GLY A 47 3.84 15.31 -12.97
N LEU A 48 2.68 14.75 -12.64
CA LEU A 48 1.48 15.50 -12.36
C LEU A 48 1.62 16.22 -11.01
N ASP A 49 1.46 17.55 -10.98
CA ASP A 49 1.44 18.31 -9.72
C ASP A 49 0.33 17.80 -8.81
N PHE A 50 0.71 17.23 -7.67
CA PHE A 50 -0.24 16.60 -6.75
C PHE A 50 -1.22 17.61 -6.15
N ILE A 51 -0.73 18.78 -5.73
CA ILE A 51 -1.53 19.78 -5.02
C ILE A 51 -2.54 20.40 -5.98
N LYS A 52 -2.10 20.80 -7.19
CA LYS A 52 -3.00 21.37 -8.21
C LYS A 52 -4.08 20.40 -8.67
N ASN A 53 -3.81 19.10 -8.59
CA ASN A 53 -4.72 18.06 -9.05
C ASN A 53 -5.41 17.30 -7.91
N ILE A 54 -5.35 17.79 -6.67
CA ILE A 54 -5.89 17.12 -5.48
C ILE A 54 -7.38 16.72 -5.61
N LYS A 55 -8.16 17.49 -6.33
CA LYS A 55 -9.60 17.23 -6.56
C LYS A 55 -9.85 15.91 -7.28
N LEU A 56 -8.92 15.43 -8.11
CA LEU A 56 -9.05 14.16 -8.83
C LEU A 56 -9.12 12.94 -7.88
N PHE A 57 -8.58 13.10 -6.67
CA PHE A 57 -8.44 11.99 -5.71
C PHE A 57 -9.54 11.92 -4.65
N LYS A 58 -10.50 12.88 -4.63
CA LYS A 58 -11.54 12.96 -3.58
C LYS A 58 -12.39 11.69 -3.42
N ASN A 59 -12.56 10.95 -4.51
CA ASN A 59 -13.42 9.75 -4.53
C ASN A 59 -12.64 8.43 -4.38
N TYR A 60 -11.33 8.50 -4.09
CA TYR A 60 -10.48 7.32 -3.96
C TYR A 60 -9.91 7.21 -2.54
N PHE A 61 -9.71 5.99 -2.10
CA PHE A 61 -8.77 5.71 -1.03
C PHE A 61 -7.37 5.70 -1.63
N LEU A 62 -6.44 6.45 -1.03
CA LEU A 62 -5.08 6.57 -1.54
C LEU A 62 -4.11 5.69 -0.75
N LEU A 63 -3.42 4.82 -1.45
CA LEU A 63 -2.20 4.20 -1.01
C LEU A 63 -1.05 5.03 -1.60
N ILE A 64 -0.21 5.61 -0.75
CA ILE A 64 0.80 6.57 -1.19
C ILE A 64 2.19 6.00 -0.94
N ASP A 65 2.89 5.69 -2.01
CA ASP A 65 4.29 5.32 -1.97
C ASP A 65 5.16 6.58 -1.97
N VAL A 66 5.84 6.83 -0.85
CA VAL A 66 6.64 8.05 -0.66
C VAL A 66 8.05 7.81 -1.19
N LYS A 67 8.38 8.49 -2.29
CA LYS A 67 9.69 8.39 -2.99
C LYS A 67 10.68 9.48 -2.60
N SER A 68 10.22 10.52 -1.92
CA SER A 68 11.10 11.59 -1.39
C SER A 68 10.79 11.83 0.07
N THR A 69 11.82 11.92 0.90
CA THR A 69 11.67 12.15 2.34
C THR A 69 11.17 13.56 2.68
N GLY A 70 10.54 13.71 3.85
CA GLY A 70 10.14 15.00 4.40
C GLY A 70 8.79 15.54 3.89
N ILE A 71 8.11 14.82 3.00
CA ILE A 71 6.82 15.31 2.44
C ILE A 71 5.59 14.78 3.17
N SER A 72 5.70 13.70 3.93
CA SER A 72 4.53 13.00 4.51
C SER A 72 3.70 13.88 5.42
N ARG A 73 4.34 14.75 6.22
CA ARG A 73 3.64 15.71 7.10
C ARG A 73 2.79 16.70 6.32
N ILE A 74 3.34 17.30 5.26
CA ILE A 74 2.63 18.28 4.42
C ILE A 74 1.49 17.57 3.66
N VAL A 75 1.78 16.44 3.06
CA VAL A 75 0.80 15.61 2.34
C VAL A 75 -0.35 15.20 3.25
N SER A 76 -0.08 14.76 4.47
CA SER A 76 -1.11 14.42 5.46
C SER A 76 -2.07 15.58 5.72
N LYS A 77 -1.54 16.79 5.96
CA LYS A 77 -2.36 17.98 6.20
C LYS A 77 -3.27 18.30 5.01
N ILE A 78 -2.71 18.20 3.78
CA ILE A 78 -3.47 18.45 2.54
C ILE A 78 -4.60 17.43 2.39
N LEU A 79 -4.30 16.14 2.58
CA LEU A 79 -5.29 15.05 2.44
C LEU A 79 -6.41 15.15 3.47
N ILE A 80 -6.07 15.42 4.75
CA ILE A 80 -7.05 15.61 5.81
C ILE A 80 -7.95 16.81 5.51
N LYS A 81 -7.37 17.95 5.12
CA LYS A 81 -8.14 19.16 4.73
C LYS A 81 -9.13 18.87 3.59
N ASN A 82 -8.75 18.00 2.65
CA ASN A 82 -9.59 17.61 1.51
C ASN A 82 -10.49 16.39 1.79
N LYS A 83 -10.51 15.86 3.02
CA LYS A 83 -11.29 14.68 3.45
C LYS A 83 -10.97 13.41 2.61
N ILE A 84 -9.73 13.28 2.15
CA ILE A 84 -9.26 12.13 1.38
C ILE A 84 -8.67 11.10 2.35
N ARG A 85 -9.11 9.85 2.26
CA ARG A 85 -8.59 8.73 3.06
C ARG A 85 -7.31 8.20 2.47
N PHE A 86 -6.30 7.93 3.29
CA PHE A 86 -4.98 7.51 2.83
C PHE A 86 -4.21 6.64 3.81
N LEU A 87 -3.21 5.93 3.28
CA LEU A 87 -2.14 5.26 4.00
C LEU A 87 -0.81 5.48 3.28
N PHE A 88 0.26 5.66 4.05
CA PHE A 88 1.61 5.79 3.52
C PHE A 88 2.37 4.48 3.49
N LEU A 89 3.06 4.26 2.36
CA LEU A 89 4.08 3.23 2.16
C LEU A 89 5.48 3.83 2.18
N ASN A 90 6.47 2.99 2.46
CA ASN A 90 7.90 3.22 2.22
C ASN A 90 8.46 4.49 2.87
N LEU A 91 7.91 4.92 4.02
CA LEU A 91 8.56 5.95 4.81
C LEU A 91 9.89 5.41 5.34
N ILE A 92 10.96 6.19 5.20
CA ILE A 92 12.21 5.88 5.88
C ILE A 92 12.03 5.90 7.41
N SER A 93 12.85 5.17 8.14
CA SER A 93 12.68 4.96 9.58
C SER A 93 12.55 6.25 10.38
N HIS A 94 13.32 7.28 10.06
CA HIS A 94 13.27 8.58 10.72
C HIS A 94 11.88 9.24 10.54
N GLU A 95 11.44 9.39 9.31
CA GLU A 95 10.14 10.00 8.99
C GLU A 95 8.96 9.19 9.54
N PHE A 96 9.07 7.86 9.50
CA PHE A 96 8.08 6.96 10.08
C PHE A 96 7.91 7.19 11.60
N ILE A 97 9.03 7.31 12.34
CA ILE A 97 9.01 7.58 13.79
C ILE A 97 8.44 8.98 14.07
N GLU A 98 8.82 9.98 13.29
CA GLU A 98 8.28 11.34 13.39
C GLU A 98 6.76 11.32 13.21
N MET A 99 6.25 10.67 12.17
CA MET A 99 4.81 10.58 11.92
C MET A 99 4.05 9.86 13.04
N ILE A 100 4.65 8.87 13.71
CA ILE A 100 4.05 8.25 14.90
C ILE A 100 3.97 9.27 16.05
N LYS A 101 5.05 10.03 16.30
CA LYS A 101 5.09 11.05 17.36
C LYS A 101 4.07 12.16 17.11
N LEU A 102 3.81 12.50 15.85
CA LEU A 102 2.81 13.49 15.43
C LEU A 102 1.36 12.95 15.44
N GLY A 103 1.12 11.71 15.86
CA GLY A 103 -0.22 11.11 15.95
C GLY A 103 -0.79 10.52 14.67
N PHE A 104 0.02 10.37 13.61
CA PHE A 104 -0.41 9.82 12.32
C PHE A 104 -0.30 8.29 12.22
N SER A 105 -0.10 7.59 13.31
CA SER A 105 0.13 6.13 13.33
C SER A 105 -0.94 5.31 12.59
N LYS A 106 -2.21 5.78 12.58
CA LYS A 106 -3.32 5.14 11.84
C LYS A 106 -3.20 5.25 10.32
N HIS A 107 -2.33 6.11 9.82
CA HIS A 107 -2.08 6.35 8.39
C HIS A 107 -0.79 5.69 7.89
N LEU A 108 -0.19 4.80 8.67
CA LEU A 108 1.09 4.18 8.35
C LEU A 108 0.96 2.68 8.20
N PHE A 109 1.80 2.11 7.34
CA PHE A 109 2.09 0.68 7.32
C PHE A 109 3.37 0.37 8.09
N LEU A 110 3.36 -0.72 8.84
CA LEU A 110 4.59 -1.40 9.22
C LEU A 110 4.90 -2.43 8.13
N ARG A 111 6.04 -2.29 7.48
CA ARG A 111 6.45 -3.16 6.38
C ARG A 111 7.19 -4.38 6.90
N PHE A 112 6.95 -5.51 6.23
CA PHE A 112 7.67 -6.76 6.36
C PHE A 112 8.01 -7.32 4.98
N SER A 113 9.20 -7.88 4.86
CA SER A 113 9.65 -8.51 3.63
C SER A 113 10.67 -9.61 3.96
N SER A 114 11.20 -10.29 2.94
CA SER A 114 12.34 -11.21 3.12
C SER A 114 13.64 -10.52 3.59
N TYR A 115 13.71 -9.20 3.46
CA TYR A 115 14.84 -8.38 3.89
C TYR A 115 14.59 -7.64 5.22
N GLU A 116 13.34 -7.65 5.69
CA GLU A 116 12.92 -7.00 6.92
C GLU A 116 12.25 -8.05 7.78
N GLU A 117 12.97 -8.56 8.79
CA GLU A 117 12.46 -9.64 9.62
C GLU A 117 11.21 -9.25 10.39
N PHE A 118 10.29 -10.22 10.50
CA PHE A 118 9.12 -10.09 11.34
C PHE A 118 9.51 -10.26 12.82
N ASN A 119 9.71 -9.15 13.52
CA ASN A 119 9.97 -9.16 14.96
C ASN A 119 8.64 -9.22 15.73
N LEU A 120 8.36 -10.38 16.32
CA LEU A 120 7.15 -10.62 17.10
C LEU A 120 7.03 -9.72 18.35
N ASN A 121 8.13 -9.19 18.85
CA ASN A 121 8.15 -8.28 20.01
C ASN A 121 8.13 -6.80 19.61
N ASN A 122 7.86 -6.50 18.34
CA ASN A 122 7.92 -5.16 17.82
C ASN A 122 6.93 -4.22 18.53
N LYS A 123 7.45 -3.30 19.35
CA LYS A 123 6.66 -2.28 20.06
C LYS A 123 5.92 -1.34 19.11
N VAL A 124 6.43 -1.17 17.88
CA VAL A 124 5.81 -0.34 16.86
C VAL A 124 4.54 -0.97 16.30
N LEU A 125 4.50 -2.31 16.17
CA LEU A 125 3.30 -3.02 15.73
C LEU A 125 2.07 -2.67 16.58
N LYS A 126 2.24 -2.45 17.88
CA LYS A 126 1.13 -2.08 18.77
C LYS A 126 0.54 -0.71 18.44
N LYS A 127 1.33 0.23 17.90
CA LYS A 127 0.93 1.62 17.62
C LYS A 127 0.27 1.83 16.27
N ILE A 128 0.50 0.95 15.29
CA ILE A 128 -0.03 1.05 13.93
C ILE A 128 -1.24 0.16 13.73
N ASN A 129 -2.02 0.39 12.67
CA ASN A 129 -3.21 -0.41 12.35
C ASN A 129 -3.00 -1.37 11.19
N TRP A 130 -2.02 -1.13 10.36
CA TRP A 130 -1.80 -1.85 9.12
C TRP A 130 -0.40 -2.41 9.02
N VAL A 131 -0.31 -3.62 8.48
CA VAL A 131 0.94 -4.31 8.13
C VAL A 131 0.97 -4.49 6.61
N TRP A 132 2.11 -4.21 6.00
CA TRP A 132 2.37 -4.42 4.59
C TRP A 132 3.36 -5.56 4.42
N PHE A 133 3.03 -6.53 3.55
CA PHE A 133 3.93 -7.62 3.19
C PHE A 133 4.36 -7.53 1.74
N ASP A 134 5.67 -7.48 1.52
CA ASP A 134 6.32 -7.67 0.23
C ASP A 134 6.89 -9.09 0.13
N PHE A 135 6.57 -9.78 -0.97
CA PHE A 135 6.99 -11.18 -1.20
C PHE A 135 8.13 -11.29 -2.20
N PHE A 136 9.26 -10.61 -1.93
CA PHE A 136 10.38 -10.57 -2.85
C PHE A 136 10.86 -11.98 -3.25
N ASN A 137 11.33 -12.78 -2.36
CA ASN A 137 11.92 -14.09 -2.66
C ASN A 137 10.92 -15.27 -2.47
N ASN A 138 9.64 -15.07 -2.82
CA ASN A 138 8.57 -16.06 -2.57
C ASN A 138 8.44 -16.48 -1.10
N VAL A 139 8.93 -15.68 -0.18
CA VAL A 139 8.73 -15.87 1.26
C VAL A 139 7.36 -15.36 1.63
N TYR A 140 6.43 -16.29 1.82
CA TYR A 140 5.05 -15.96 2.16
C TYR A 140 4.85 -15.83 3.67
N ILE A 141 3.85 -15.06 4.07
CA ILE A 141 3.44 -14.92 5.47
C ILE A 141 3.18 -16.30 6.08
N LYS A 142 3.82 -16.59 7.22
CA LYS A 142 3.64 -17.84 7.95
C LYS A 142 2.40 -17.77 8.85
N LYS A 143 1.81 -18.92 9.13
CA LYS A 143 0.62 -19.00 10.00
C LYS A 143 0.84 -18.40 11.40
N LYS A 144 2.06 -18.55 11.98
CA LYS A 144 2.42 -17.96 13.27
C LYS A 144 2.41 -16.43 13.24
N GLU A 145 2.95 -15.82 12.17
CA GLU A 145 2.98 -14.39 11.95
C GLU A 145 1.56 -13.83 11.78
N TYR A 146 0.76 -14.50 10.95
CA TYR A 146 -0.65 -14.17 10.79
C TYR A 146 -1.42 -14.17 12.11
N LYS A 147 -1.31 -15.27 12.90
CA LYS A 147 -1.97 -15.35 14.20
C LYS A 147 -1.54 -14.22 15.14
N TYR A 148 -0.24 -13.89 15.16
CA TYR A 148 0.29 -12.82 15.98
C TYR A 148 -0.28 -11.46 15.57
N ILE A 149 -0.29 -11.14 14.27
CA ILE A 149 -0.86 -9.89 13.74
C ILE A 149 -2.35 -9.78 14.12
N LYS A 150 -3.12 -10.86 13.94
CA LYS A 150 -4.55 -10.88 14.25
C LYS A 150 -4.84 -10.82 15.76
N LYS A 151 -3.97 -11.36 16.63
CA LYS A 151 -4.05 -11.16 18.09
C LYS A 151 -4.06 -9.68 18.46
N TYR A 152 -3.28 -8.85 17.76
CA TYR A 152 -3.25 -7.40 17.94
C TYR A 152 -4.29 -6.65 17.10
N ARG A 153 -5.24 -7.35 16.47
CA ARG A 153 -6.32 -6.78 15.63
C ARG A 153 -5.79 -5.89 14.48
N LYS A 154 -4.60 -6.20 13.97
CA LYS A 154 -4.04 -5.44 12.83
C LYS A 154 -4.59 -5.96 11.51
N LYS A 155 -4.67 -5.05 10.54
CA LYS A 155 -5.05 -5.34 9.16
C LYS A 155 -3.82 -5.66 8.33
N ILE A 156 -3.98 -6.53 7.34
CA ILE A 156 -2.90 -7.00 6.48
C ILE A 156 -3.15 -6.53 5.07
N CYS A 157 -2.17 -5.79 4.52
CA CYS A 157 -2.07 -5.50 3.11
C CYS A 157 -0.91 -6.29 2.50
N ILE A 158 -1.08 -6.77 1.28
CA ILE A 158 -0.03 -7.46 0.55
C ILE A 158 0.22 -6.85 -0.81
N THR A 159 1.49 -6.94 -1.25
CA THR A 159 1.90 -6.72 -2.63
C THR A 159 1.53 -7.93 -3.45
N SER A 160 0.76 -7.77 -4.52
CA SER A 160 0.53 -8.86 -5.47
C SER A 160 1.83 -9.16 -6.24
N PRO A 161 2.17 -10.44 -6.49
CA PRO A 161 3.43 -10.84 -7.14
C PRO A 161 3.70 -10.16 -8.48
N ASP A 162 2.67 -9.78 -9.21
CA ASP A 162 2.81 -9.07 -10.48
C ASP A 162 3.39 -7.66 -10.36
N LEU A 163 3.36 -7.04 -9.17
CA LEU A 163 4.05 -5.77 -8.91
C LEU A 163 5.58 -5.96 -8.88
N LEU A 164 6.02 -7.16 -8.60
CA LEU A 164 7.43 -7.56 -8.54
C LEU A 164 7.85 -8.26 -9.85
N GLU A 165 7.19 -7.93 -10.96
CA GLU A 165 7.43 -8.47 -12.30
C GLU A 165 7.31 -9.99 -12.44
N LYS A 166 6.64 -10.64 -11.47
CA LYS A 166 6.39 -12.07 -11.51
C LYS A 166 5.19 -12.41 -12.38
N SER A 167 5.19 -13.63 -12.89
CA SER A 167 4.13 -14.12 -13.77
C SER A 167 2.77 -14.26 -13.07
N PRO A 168 1.65 -14.29 -13.80
CA PRO A 168 0.32 -14.57 -13.24
C PRO A 168 0.24 -15.87 -12.43
N THR A 169 1.05 -16.88 -12.78
CA THR A 169 1.14 -18.15 -12.03
C THR A 169 1.67 -17.94 -10.60
N ALA A 170 2.52 -16.93 -10.37
CA ALA A 170 2.98 -16.59 -9.02
C ALA A 170 1.84 -16.04 -8.15
N ILE A 171 0.88 -15.32 -8.75
CA ILE A 171 -0.33 -14.88 -8.03
C ILE A 171 -1.14 -16.10 -7.57
N ILE A 172 -1.35 -17.06 -8.46
CA ILE A 172 -2.10 -18.29 -8.14
C ILE A 172 -1.40 -19.07 -7.03
N LYS A 173 -0.07 -19.24 -7.10
CA LYS A 173 0.72 -19.90 -6.03
C LYS A 173 0.55 -19.22 -4.67
N LEU A 174 0.60 -17.89 -4.64
CA LEU A 174 0.36 -17.13 -3.40
C LEU A 174 -1.07 -17.35 -2.90
N ILE A 175 -2.08 -17.28 -3.77
CA ILE A 175 -3.48 -17.48 -3.39
C ILE A 175 -3.70 -18.89 -2.81
N ILE A 176 -3.14 -19.92 -3.44
CA ILE A 176 -3.19 -21.30 -2.92
C ILE A 176 -2.58 -21.36 -1.51
N HIS A 177 -1.41 -20.74 -1.30
CA HIS A 177 -0.79 -20.69 0.02
C HIS A 177 -1.70 -20.02 1.06
N LEU A 178 -2.28 -18.85 0.73
CA LEU A 178 -3.17 -18.12 1.62
C LEU A 178 -4.43 -18.92 1.97
N ASN A 179 -5.08 -19.52 0.98
CA ASN A 179 -6.28 -20.34 1.17
C ASN A 179 -5.99 -21.60 2.01
N LYS A 180 -4.92 -22.35 1.66
CA LYS A 180 -4.49 -23.55 2.41
C LYS A 180 -4.22 -23.26 3.88
N ASN A 181 -3.60 -22.13 4.20
CA ASN A 181 -3.28 -21.72 5.56
C ASN A 181 -4.39 -20.94 6.26
N LYS A 182 -5.53 -20.71 5.61
CA LYS A 182 -6.65 -19.91 6.12
C LYS A 182 -6.19 -18.49 6.53
N ILE A 183 -5.32 -17.87 5.71
CA ILE A 183 -4.79 -16.53 5.94
C ILE A 183 -5.67 -15.51 5.22
N LYS A 184 -6.46 -14.76 5.99
CA LYS A 184 -7.31 -13.70 5.46
C LYS A 184 -6.55 -12.39 5.33
N ILE A 185 -6.53 -11.87 4.12
CA ILE A 185 -5.92 -10.58 3.76
C ILE A 185 -6.99 -9.50 3.70
N ASP A 186 -6.71 -8.34 4.28
CA ASP A 186 -7.67 -7.22 4.32
C ASP A 186 -7.56 -6.33 3.07
N MET A 187 -6.36 -6.25 2.46
CA MET A 187 -6.09 -5.42 1.29
C MET A 187 -5.04 -6.06 0.37
N VAL A 188 -5.23 -5.93 -0.94
CA VAL A 188 -4.25 -6.35 -1.97
C VAL A 188 -3.97 -5.19 -2.91
N CYS A 189 -2.69 -4.82 -3.06
CA CYS A 189 -2.24 -3.92 -4.11
C CYS A 189 -1.87 -4.74 -5.34
N VAL A 190 -2.49 -4.48 -6.50
CA VAL A 190 -2.42 -5.34 -7.70
C VAL A 190 -2.46 -4.52 -8.98
N LYS A 191 -1.79 -4.97 -10.06
CA LYS A 191 -1.96 -4.38 -11.40
C LYS A 191 -3.40 -4.54 -11.88
N LYS A 192 -3.94 -3.52 -12.54
CA LYS A 192 -5.33 -3.50 -13.04
C LYS A 192 -5.74 -4.78 -13.78
N ASN A 193 -4.87 -5.29 -14.63
CA ASN A 193 -5.19 -6.43 -15.49
C ASN A 193 -5.29 -7.76 -14.73
N ASN A 194 -4.70 -7.85 -13.54
CA ASN A 194 -4.61 -9.10 -12.77
C ASN A 194 -5.64 -9.21 -11.64
N ILE A 195 -6.48 -8.18 -11.43
CA ILE A 195 -7.52 -8.22 -10.38
C ILE A 195 -8.48 -9.39 -10.55
N LYS A 196 -8.79 -9.78 -11.80
CA LYS A 196 -9.69 -10.90 -12.08
C LYS A 196 -9.17 -12.23 -11.51
N ILE A 197 -7.84 -12.42 -11.48
CA ILE A 197 -7.22 -13.62 -10.91
C ILE A 197 -7.50 -13.67 -9.41
N TRP A 198 -7.31 -12.56 -8.70
CA TRP A 198 -7.60 -12.45 -7.28
C TRP A 198 -9.09 -12.70 -6.98
N LYS A 199 -9.99 -12.02 -7.68
CA LYS A 199 -11.44 -12.17 -7.47
C LYS A 199 -11.94 -13.59 -7.74
N LYS A 200 -11.32 -14.30 -8.71
CA LYS A 200 -11.71 -15.67 -9.09
C LYS A 200 -11.22 -16.73 -8.11
N HIS A 201 -10.04 -16.56 -7.54
CA HIS A 201 -9.35 -17.65 -6.82
C HIS A 201 -9.14 -17.41 -5.32
N TYR A 202 -9.34 -16.21 -4.82
CA TYR A 202 -9.18 -15.88 -3.40
C TYR A 202 -10.55 -15.79 -2.70
N PHE A 203 -10.82 -16.70 -1.74
CA PHE A 203 -12.16 -16.95 -1.18
C PHE A 203 -12.29 -16.51 0.29
N PHE A 204 -12.01 -15.23 0.65
CA PHE A 204 -12.21 -14.73 2.02
C PHE A 204 -12.95 -13.39 2.09
#